data_13552196fb32e5109935569be38a1af1
#
_entry.id   13552196fb32e5109935569be38a1af1
#
_cell.length_a   1.000
_cell.length_b   1.000
_cell.length_c   1.000
_cell.angle_alpha   90.00
_cell.angle_beta   90.00
_cell.angle_gamma   90.00
#
_symmetry.space_group_name_H-M   'P 1'
#
loop_
_entity.id
_entity.type
_entity.pdbx_description
1 polymer ?
#
loop_
_entity_poly.entity_id
_entity_poly.type
_entity_poly.pdbx_seq_one_letter_code
_entity_poly.pdbx_strand_id
1 'polypeptide(L)'
;MNYLIWKLIHVASVIIFLGNIITGLFWAARANKTRDFKLIASTFQGIIQSDRYFTLPGIVAAIYGRIPILGTGWILWPIILFSISGIIFSVCVTPLEKKIENYALNAVNSEKNLNTYEKMYKQWEVWGFSATVTPVAAMVIMILKPSLPGL
;
A
#
# COMPACT_ATOMS: atom_id res chain seq x y z
N MET A 1 4.56 31.49 0.64
CA MET A 1 5.47 30.56 -0.12
C MET A 1 5.53 29.16 0.49
N ASN A 2 5.65 29.02 1.80
CA ASN A 2 5.77 27.70 2.46
C ASN A 2 4.56 26.77 2.27
N TYR A 3 3.30 27.29 2.27
CA TYR A 3 2.11 26.45 2.14
C TYR A 3 2.03 25.71 0.79
N LEU A 4 2.34 26.39 -0.32
CA LEU A 4 2.30 25.80 -1.66
C LEU A 4 3.36 24.69 -1.82
N ILE A 5 4.55 24.87 -1.23
CA ILE A 5 5.61 23.87 -1.26
C ILE A 5 5.18 22.61 -0.49
N TRP A 6 4.63 22.77 0.72
CA TRP A 6 4.13 21.63 1.50
C TRP A 6 2.99 20.90 0.79
N LYS A 7 2.08 21.64 0.15
CA LYS A 7 1.00 21.05 -0.65
C LYS A 7 1.56 20.25 -1.84
N LEU A 8 2.57 20.79 -2.53
CA LEU A 8 3.24 20.09 -3.64
C LEU A 8 3.91 18.80 -3.17
N ILE A 9 4.67 18.86 -2.07
CA ILE A 9 5.32 17.68 -1.48
C ILE A 9 4.27 16.62 -1.10
N HIS A 10 3.17 17.03 -0.46
CA HIS A 10 2.10 16.10 -0.09
C HIS A 10 1.47 15.43 -1.32
N VAL A 11 1.10 16.20 -2.35
CA VAL A 11 0.50 15.65 -3.58
C VAL A 11 1.47 14.71 -4.29
N ALA A 12 2.75 15.08 -4.40
CA ALA A 12 3.77 14.22 -4.99
C ALA A 12 3.94 12.91 -4.20
N SER A 13 3.95 12.98 -2.87
CA SER A 13 4.03 11.80 -2.00
C SER A 13 2.84 10.86 -2.17
N VAL A 14 1.62 11.40 -2.30
CA VAL A 14 0.40 10.60 -2.54
C VAL A 14 0.46 9.92 -3.90
N ILE A 15 0.92 10.61 -4.96
CA ILE A 15 1.07 10.04 -6.30
C ILE A 15 2.08 8.89 -6.29
N ILE A 16 3.24 9.09 -5.66
CA ILE A 16 4.29 8.07 -5.56
C ILE A 16 3.78 6.87 -4.77
N PHE A 17 3.14 7.10 -3.63
CA PHE A 17 2.58 6.05 -2.78
C PHE A 17 1.54 5.20 -3.51
N LEU A 18 0.49 5.81 -4.09
CA LEU A 18 -0.55 5.09 -4.81
C LEU A 18 -0.01 4.43 -6.09
N GLY A 19 0.88 5.11 -6.80
CA GLY A 19 1.54 4.57 -7.99
C GLY A 19 2.34 3.31 -7.67
N ASN A 20 3.09 3.29 -6.56
CA ASN A 20 3.84 2.13 -6.12
C ASN A 20 2.92 0.94 -5.83
N ILE A 21 1.86 1.14 -5.07
CA ILE A 21 0.91 0.06 -4.72
C ILE A 21 0.25 -0.51 -5.99
N ILE A 22 -0.29 0.34 -6.86
CA ILE A 22 -0.97 -0.10 -8.10
C ILE A 22 -0.01 -0.87 -8.99
N THR A 23 1.21 -0.38 -9.15
CA THR A 23 2.26 -1.03 -9.95
C THR A 23 2.67 -2.37 -9.35
N GLY A 24 2.82 -2.45 -8.03
CA GLY A 24 3.11 -3.68 -7.30
C GLY A 24 2.02 -4.75 -7.52
N LEU A 25 0.74 -4.39 -7.37
CA LEU A 25 -0.39 -5.28 -7.63
C LEU A 25 -0.40 -5.79 -9.09
N PHE A 26 -0.12 -4.91 -10.05
CA PHE A 26 -0.05 -5.28 -11.47
C PHE A 26 1.06 -6.31 -11.73
N TRP A 27 2.27 -6.08 -11.24
CA TRP A 27 3.39 -6.98 -11.46
C TRP A 27 3.21 -8.31 -10.71
N ALA A 28 2.66 -8.30 -9.50
CA ALA A 28 2.33 -9.52 -8.77
C ALA A 28 1.29 -10.36 -9.51
N ALA A 29 0.22 -9.74 -10.04
CA ALA A 29 -0.79 -10.43 -10.84
C ALA A 29 -0.20 -11.03 -12.12
N ARG A 30 0.73 -10.33 -12.77
CA ARG A 30 1.44 -10.84 -13.95
C ARG A 30 2.33 -12.03 -13.61
N ALA A 31 3.13 -11.94 -12.55
CA ALA A 31 3.99 -13.04 -12.09
C ALA A 31 3.17 -14.27 -11.70
N ASN A 32 2.05 -14.08 -10.99
CA ASN A 32 1.16 -15.17 -10.60
C ASN A 32 0.62 -15.97 -11.80
N LYS A 33 0.33 -15.30 -12.92
CA LYS A 33 -0.16 -15.96 -14.15
C LYS A 33 0.88 -16.87 -14.79
N THR A 34 2.17 -16.62 -14.62
CA THR A 34 3.23 -17.43 -15.23
C THR A 34 3.46 -18.75 -14.52
N ARG A 35 3.01 -18.90 -13.26
CA ARG A 35 3.27 -20.06 -12.39
C ARG A 35 4.75 -20.39 -12.20
N ASP A 36 5.63 -19.45 -12.54
CA ASP A 36 7.08 -19.58 -12.35
C ASP A 36 7.46 -19.02 -10.98
N PHE A 37 7.81 -19.91 -10.05
CA PHE A 37 8.21 -19.54 -8.69
C PHE A 37 9.45 -18.66 -8.63
N LYS A 38 10.36 -18.78 -9.59
CA LYS A 38 11.55 -17.90 -9.67
C LYS A 38 11.14 -16.46 -10.00
N LEU A 39 10.23 -16.30 -10.95
CA LEU A 39 9.70 -14.98 -11.32
C LEU A 39 8.85 -14.40 -10.20
N ILE A 40 8.03 -15.22 -9.54
CA ILE A 40 7.21 -14.81 -8.38
C ILE A 40 8.11 -14.32 -7.25
N ALA A 41 9.14 -15.08 -6.86
CA ALA A 41 10.07 -14.68 -5.80
C ALA A 41 10.76 -13.35 -6.12
N SER A 42 11.30 -13.18 -7.33
CA SER A 42 11.95 -11.94 -7.78
C SER A 42 10.98 -10.75 -7.77
N THR A 43 9.72 -10.96 -8.18
CA THR A 43 8.69 -9.91 -8.19
C THR A 43 8.35 -9.46 -6.77
N PHE A 44 8.10 -10.40 -5.84
CA PHE A 44 7.79 -10.05 -4.45
C PHE A 44 8.98 -9.41 -3.74
N GLN A 45 10.20 -9.82 -4.02
CA GLN A 45 11.41 -9.16 -3.54
C GLN A 45 11.47 -7.71 -4.01
N GLY A 46 11.17 -7.45 -5.28
CA GLY A 46 11.09 -6.09 -5.84
C GLY A 46 10.00 -5.25 -5.19
N ILE A 47 8.81 -5.81 -4.94
CA ILE A 47 7.70 -5.14 -4.27
C ILE A 47 8.11 -4.74 -2.84
N ILE A 48 8.62 -5.67 -2.04
CA ILE A 48 9.08 -5.42 -0.66
C ILE A 48 10.14 -4.29 -0.64
N GLN A 49 11.06 -4.30 -1.60
CA GLN A 49 12.09 -3.28 -1.70
C GLN A 49 11.50 -1.93 -2.08
N SER A 50 10.59 -1.87 -3.07
CA SER A 50 9.94 -0.63 -3.49
C SER A 50 9.06 -0.04 -2.38
N ASP A 51 8.37 -0.86 -1.61
CA ASP A 51 7.58 -0.42 -0.47
C ASP A 51 8.43 0.25 0.62
N ARG A 52 9.60 -0.28 0.85
CA ARG A 52 10.55 0.31 1.80
C ARG A 52 11.03 1.70 1.37
N TYR A 53 11.22 1.92 0.06
CA TYR A 53 11.75 3.19 -0.47
C TYR A 53 10.67 4.22 -0.79
N PHE A 54 9.46 3.80 -1.18
CA PHE A 54 8.41 4.70 -1.66
C PHE A 54 7.22 4.79 -0.69
N THR A 55 6.81 3.68 -0.11
CA THR A 55 5.63 3.66 0.78
C THR A 55 5.94 4.28 2.13
N LEU A 56 7.04 3.90 2.79
CA LEU A 56 7.41 4.43 4.11
C LEU A 56 7.70 5.94 4.12
N PRO A 57 8.51 6.51 3.20
CA PRO A 57 8.74 7.96 3.15
C PRO A 57 7.47 8.75 2.82
N GLY A 58 6.58 8.20 1.98
CA GLY A 58 5.30 8.82 1.65
C GLY A 58 4.39 9.00 2.89
N ILE A 59 4.35 8.00 3.76
CA ILE A 59 3.60 8.06 5.03
C ILE A 59 4.17 9.17 5.93
N VAL A 60 5.49 9.25 6.10
CA VAL A 60 6.13 10.24 6.96
C VAL A 60 5.87 11.67 6.45
N ALA A 61 5.95 11.90 5.15
CA ALA A 61 5.72 13.22 4.55
C ALA A 61 4.26 13.69 4.70
N ALA A 62 3.28 12.76 4.75
CA ALA A 62 1.87 13.08 4.93
C ALA A 62 1.53 13.57 6.36
N ILE A 63 2.32 13.20 7.38
CA ILE A 63 2.05 13.49 8.79
C ILE A 63 2.60 14.87 9.22
N TYR A 64 3.54 15.47 8.51
CA TYR A 64 4.31 16.65 8.93
C TYR A 64 3.60 18.01 8.71
N GLY A 65 2.30 18.06 8.41
CA GLY A 65 1.55 19.32 8.24
C GLY A 65 0.94 19.83 9.55
N ARG A 66 1.38 21.02 10.04
CA ARG A 66 0.74 21.74 11.15
C ARG A 66 -0.57 22.38 10.67
N ILE A 67 -1.66 21.63 10.67
CA ILE A 67 -3.01 22.16 10.44
C ILE A 67 -3.86 21.76 11.65
N PRO A 68 -4.83 22.58 12.12
CA PRO A 68 -5.77 22.19 13.17
C PRO A 68 -6.66 21.04 12.65
N ILE A 69 -6.21 19.82 12.91
CA ILE A 69 -6.71 18.57 12.32
C ILE A 69 -8.09 18.23 12.89
N LEU A 70 -8.31 18.49 14.20
CA LEU A 70 -9.45 17.99 14.95
C LEU A 70 -10.76 18.74 14.67
N GLY A 71 -10.68 20.01 14.24
CA GLY A 71 -11.87 20.83 13.99
C GLY A 71 -12.45 20.74 12.57
N THR A 72 -11.83 19.96 11.67
CA THR A 72 -12.21 20.00 10.25
C THR A 72 -12.39 18.58 9.72
N GLY A 73 -13.64 18.14 9.60
CA GLY A 73 -13.98 16.75 9.25
C GLY A 73 -13.35 16.24 7.93
N TRP A 74 -13.27 17.07 6.89
CA TRP A 74 -12.66 16.68 5.62
C TRP A 74 -11.13 16.48 5.69
N ILE A 75 -10.47 16.85 6.81
CA ILE A 75 -9.06 16.55 7.09
C ILE A 75 -8.96 15.34 8.02
N LEU A 76 -9.81 15.26 9.03
CA LEU A 76 -9.81 14.21 10.05
C LEU A 76 -10.08 12.83 9.43
N TRP A 77 -11.13 12.70 8.63
CA TRP A 77 -11.52 11.41 8.05
C TRP A 77 -10.46 10.81 7.11
N PRO A 78 -9.81 11.57 6.20
CA PRO A 78 -8.69 11.07 5.43
C PRO A 78 -7.52 10.58 6.27
N ILE A 79 -7.20 11.26 7.38
CA ILE A 79 -6.11 10.81 8.27
C ILE A 79 -6.47 9.48 8.94
N ILE A 80 -7.72 9.31 9.40
CA ILE A 80 -8.18 8.05 9.97
C ILE A 80 -8.09 6.93 8.94
N LEU A 81 -8.61 7.14 7.73
CA LEU A 81 -8.59 6.16 6.65
C LEU A 81 -7.16 5.78 6.25
N PHE A 82 -6.27 6.78 6.16
CA PHE A 82 -4.87 6.55 5.84
C PHE A 82 -4.14 5.79 6.95
N SER A 83 -4.45 6.07 8.21
CA SER A 83 -3.90 5.34 9.36
C SER A 83 -4.37 3.88 9.37
N ILE A 84 -5.64 3.63 9.08
CA ILE A 84 -6.19 2.28 8.94
C ILE A 84 -5.47 1.52 7.81
N SER A 85 -5.28 2.18 6.65
CA SER A 85 -4.51 1.59 5.54
C SER A 85 -3.10 1.21 5.96
N GLY A 86 -2.38 2.10 6.65
CA GLY A 86 -1.02 1.85 7.13
C GLY A 86 -0.93 0.67 8.10
N ILE A 87 -1.92 0.53 9.00
CA ILE A 87 -2.01 -0.61 9.92
C ILE A 87 -2.25 -1.91 9.14
N ILE A 88 -3.24 -1.94 8.24
CA ILE A 88 -3.54 -3.11 7.40
C ILE A 88 -2.30 -3.51 6.60
N PHE A 89 -1.64 -2.54 5.99
CA PHE A 89 -0.43 -2.77 5.20
C PHE A 89 0.68 -3.39 6.05
N SER A 90 1.00 -2.79 7.19
CA SER A 90 2.11 -3.24 8.04
C SER A 90 1.85 -4.59 8.71
N VAL A 91 0.60 -4.85 9.14
CA VAL A 91 0.26 -6.05 9.93
C VAL A 91 -0.16 -7.23 9.05
N CYS A 92 -0.82 -6.97 7.92
CA CYS A 92 -1.37 -8.03 7.06
C CYS A 92 -0.58 -8.20 5.77
N VAL A 93 -0.34 -7.11 5.01
CA VAL A 93 0.26 -7.19 3.68
C VAL A 93 1.75 -7.56 3.75
N THR A 94 2.55 -6.79 4.48
CA THR A 94 4.01 -7.00 4.57
C THR A 94 4.42 -8.40 5.06
N PRO A 95 3.78 -8.99 6.09
CA PRO A 95 4.12 -10.37 6.48
C PRO A 95 3.74 -11.40 5.43
N LEU A 96 2.64 -11.19 4.68
CA LEU A 96 2.23 -12.08 3.60
C LEU A 96 3.19 -12.02 2.42
N GLU A 97 3.69 -10.84 2.05
CA GLU A 97 4.71 -10.67 1.01
C GLU A 97 5.97 -11.47 1.31
N LYS A 98 6.50 -11.34 2.54
CA LYS A 98 7.65 -12.11 2.99
C LYS A 98 7.39 -13.62 3.01
N LYS A 99 6.18 -14.05 3.39
CA LYS A 99 5.81 -15.47 3.36
C LYS A 99 5.76 -16.00 1.93
N ILE A 100 5.18 -15.24 1.00
CA ILE A 100 5.11 -15.61 -0.42
C ILE A 100 6.49 -15.65 -1.04
N GLU A 101 7.34 -14.64 -0.79
CA GLU A 101 8.73 -14.62 -1.24
C GLU A 101 9.50 -15.86 -0.77
N ASN A 102 9.51 -16.11 0.55
CA ASN A 102 10.19 -17.25 1.13
C ASN A 102 9.64 -18.59 0.62
N TYR A 103 8.32 -18.69 0.44
CA TYR A 103 7.71 -19.90 -0.11
C TYR A 103 8.15 -20.12 -1.55
N ALA A 104 8.15 -19.07 -2.38
CA ALA A 104 8.56 -19.15 -3.78
C ALA A 104 10.05 -19.50 -3.92
N LEU A 105 10.93 -18.89 -3.12
CA LEU A 105 12.38 -19.22 -3.11
C LEU A 105 12.63 -20.70 -2.77
N ASN A 106 11.90 -21.23 -1.78
CA ASN A 106 12.03 -22.63 -1.39
C ASN A 106 11.37 -23.59 -2.40
N ALA A 107 10.37 -23.14 -3.15
CA ALA A 107 9.68 -23.94 -4.15
C ALA A 107 10.49 -24.15 -5.43
N VAL A 108 11.45 -23.29 -5.74
CA VAL A 108 12.37 -23.44 -6.88
C VAL A 108 13.14 -24.76 -6.80
N ASN A 109 13.41 -25.25 -5.59
CA ASN A 109 14.25 -26.43 -5.34
C ASN A 109 13.46 -27.66 -4.86
N SER A 110 12.13 -27.61 -4.81
CA SER A 110 11.30 -28.72 -4.32
C SER A 110 9.89 -28.67 -4.94
N GLU A 111 9.32 -29.85 -5.19
CA GLU A 111 7.89 -29.96 -5.57
C GLU A 111 7.00 -29.48 -4.42
N LYS A 112 6.70 -28.19 -4.37
CA LYS A 112 5.77 -27.62 -3.39
C LYS A 112 4.37 -27.45 -3.95
N ASN A 113 3.41 -27.60 -3.07
CA ASN A 113 1.99 -27.60 -3.41
C ASN A 113 1.51 -26.21 -3.84
N LEU A 114 1.13 -26.06 -5.11
CA LEU A 114 0.55 -24.85 -5.70
C LEU A 114 -0.67 -24.33 -4.90
N ASN A 115 -1.47 -25.21 -4.31
CA ASN A 115 -2.64 -24.83 -3.53
C ASN A 115 -2.30 -23.99 -2.29
N THR A 116 -1.16 -24.24 -1.65
CA THR A 116 -0.71 -23.45 -0.50
C THR A 116 -0.29 -22.05 -0.92
N TYR A 117 0.43 -21.95 -2.04
CA TYR A 117 0.78 -20.66 -2.64
C TYR A 117 -0.45 -19.84 -3.00
N GLU A 118 -1.43 -20.45 -3.68
CA GLU A 118 -2.66 -19.76 -4.12
C GLU A 118 -3.48 -19.20 -2.95
N LYS A 119 -3.54 -19.92 -1.83
CA LYS A 119 -4.19 -19.43 -0.62
C LYS A 119 -3.50 -18.18 -0.06
N MET A 120 -2.18 -18.19 0.02
CA MET A 120 -1.41 -17.03 0.49
C MET A 120 -1.53 -15.84 -0.47
N TYR A 121 -1.48 -16.10 -1.79
CA TYR A 121 -1.64 -15.07 -2.80
C TYR A 121 -3.03 -14.43 -2.74
N LYS A 122 -4.11 -15.22 -2.62
CA LYS A 122 -5.47 -14.69 -2.46
C LYS A 122 -5.62 -13.83 -1.20
N GLN A 123 -5.05 -14.27 -0.09
CA GLN A 123 -5.07 -13.46 1.14
C GLN A 123 -4.33 -12.14 0.94
N TRP A 124 -3.17 -12.17 0.32
CA TRP A 124 -2.40 -10.96 0.01
C TRP A 124 -3.17 -10.02 -0.94
N GLU A 125 -3.82 -10.55 -1.96
CA GLU A 125 -4.64 -9.78 -2.91
C GLU A 125 -5.81 -9.07 -2.21
N VAL A 126 -6.53 -9.75 -1.33
CA VAL A 126 -7.67 -9.18 -0.57
C VAL A 126 -7.18 -8.08 0.39
N TRP A 127 -6.14 -8.34 1.17
CA TRP A 127 -5.60 -7.35 2.09
C TRP A 127 -4.93 -6.17 1.37
N GLY A 128 -4.23 -6.42 0.28
CA GLY A 128 -3.62 -5.39 -0.57
C GLY A 128 -4.69 -4.49 -1.21
N PHE A 129 -5.77 -5.08 -1.72
CA PHE A 129 -6.90 -4.30 -2.24
C PHE A 129 -7.56 -3.45 -1.15
N SER A 130 -7.81 -4.02 0.03
CA SER A 130 -8.38 -3.28 1.17
C SER A 130 -7.48 -2.13 1.61
N ALA A 131 -6.16 -2.35 1.66
CA ALA A 131 -5.18 -1.32 1.99
C ALA A 131 -5.11 -0.21 0.93
N THR A 132 -5.47 -0.49 -0.33
CA THR A 132 -5.47 0.48 -1.43
C THR A 132 -6.75 1.30 -1.47
N VAL A 133 -7.91 0.71 -1.20
CA VAL A 133 -9.22 1.38 -1.26
C VAL A 133 -9.30 2.52 -0.23
N THR A 134 -8.76 2.32 0.97
CA THR A 134 -8.83 3.33 2.05
C THR A 134 -8.07 4.63 1.72
N PRO A 135 -6.84 4.65 1.20
CA PRO A 135 -6.18 5.90 0.80
C PRO A 135 -6.80 6.53 -0.46
N VAL A 136 -7.37 5.73 -1.36
CA VAL A 136 -8.13 6.27 -2.50
C VAL A 136 -9.37 6.99 -2.02
N ALA A 137 -10.13 6.43 -1.08
CA ALA A 137 -11.27 7.08 -0.45
C ALA A 137 -10.84 8.36 0.29
N ALA A 138 -9.72 8.33 1.02
CA ALA A 138 -9.14 9.50 1.66
C ALA A 138 -8.81 10.62 0.66
N MET A 139 -8.23 10.27 -0.48
CA MET A 139 -7.94 11.22 -1.57
C MET A 139 -9.22 11.87 -2.12
N VAL A 140 -10.26 11.08 -2.36
CA VAL A 140 -11.57 11.59 -2.83
C VAL A 140 -12.16 12.58 -1.84
N ILE A 141 -12.15 12.27 -0.54
CA ILE A 141 -12.64 13.17 0.52
C ILE A 141 -11.83 14.48 0.54
N MET A 142 -10.51 14.42 0.39
CA MET A 142 -9.65 15.61 0.36
C MET A 142 -9.91 16.52 -0.85
N ILE A 143 -10.27 15.93 -2.00
CA ILE A 143 -10.58 16.68 -3.23
C ILE A 143 -11.99 17.31 -3.13
N LEU A 144 -12.98 16.52 -2.76
CA LEU A 144 -14.38 16.96 -2.75
C LEU A 144 -14.74 17.84 -1.55
N LYS A 145 -13.97 17.74 -0.45
CA LYS A 145 -14.19 18.48 0.80
C LYS A 145 -15.64 18.48 1.27
N PRO A 146 -16.30 17.32 1.38
CA PRO A 146 -17.67 17.26 1.83
C PRO A 146 -17.81 17.82 3.26
N SER A 147 -18.98 18.32 3.61
CA SER A 147 -19.29 18.76 4.97
C SER A 147 -19.44 17.55 5.90
N LEU A 148 -18.32 17.01 6.36
CA LEU A 148 -18.26 15.91 7.31
C LEU A 148 -18.14 16.42 8.74
N PRO A 149 -18.75 15.71 9.73
CA PRO A 149 -18.60 16.09 11.13
C PRO A 149 -17.13 15.99 11.55
N GLY A 150 -16.65 17.06 12.19
CA GLY A 150 -15.38 17.06 12.94
C GLY A 150 -15.62 16.59 14.38
N LEU A 151 -14.54 16.34 15.12
CA LEU A 151 -14.54 16.11 16.57
C LEU A 151 -14.40 17.43 17.31
#